data_47865e8ef4a422f9d2fe69ac64d9f605
#
_entry.id   47865e8ef4a422f9d2fe69ac64d9f605
#
_cell.length_a   1.000
_cell.length_b   1.000
_cell.length_c   1.000
_cell.angle_alpha   90.00
_cell.angle_beta   90.00
_cell.angle_gamma   90.00
#
_symmetry.space_group_name_H-M   'P 1'
#
loop_
_entity.id
_entity.type
_entity.pdbx_description
1 polymer ?
#
loop_
_entity_poly.entity_id
_entity_poly.type
_entity_poly.pdbx_seq_one_letter_code
_entity_poly.pdbx_strand_id
1 'polypeptide(L)'
;MSKDTFHRPRTIGVIALVAALSFGLVGAQNASAEGPDDSSLAARFKHLSQHGNVECSGQFEKSIATMPQDAKLQGSCCAPMDEVRYGQQIEGLKKYADIAEVPPDPYDIAAPLAHKLMGYYNMALNKDEQAAYDYAMEHSEMQGPCCCKCWRWKVYGGLGKLLIHVHHYSGQQLTDLWDVGQGCGGPSDTKMH
;
A
#
# COMPACT_ATOMS: atom_id res chain seq x y z
N MET A 1 35.46 -25.92 -52.39
CA MET A 1 36.78 -25.45 -52.93
C MET A 1 37.15 -24.32 -51.98
N SER A 2 38.10 -24.37 -51.22
CA SER A 2 39.51 -24.60 -50.99
C SER A 2 39.73 -24.11 -49.56
N LYS A 3 40.10 -24.84 -48.56
CA LYS A 3 41.42 -25.26 -48.05
C LYS A 3 42.40 -24.07 -47.94
N ASP A 4 42.87 -23.75 -46.75
CA ASP A 4 44.17 -24.10 -46.14
C ASP A 4 44.31 -23.37 -44.81
N THR A 5 44.52 -23.99 -43.68
CA THR A 5 45.60 -24.71 -43.03
C THR A 5 46.83 -23.85 -42.67
N PHE A 6 47.28 -24.09 -41.42
CA PHE A 6 48.62 -23.90 -40.82
C PHE A 6 48.91 -22.51 -40.15
N HIS A 7 49.50 -22.38 -38.98
CA HIS A 7 50.50 -23.12 -38.22
C HIS A 7 50.55 -22.64 -36.74
N ARG A 8 50.85 -23.57 -35.84
CA ARG A 8 51.43 -23.27 -34.49
C ARG A 8 52.96 -23.04 -34.64
N PRO A 9 53.62 -22.39 -33.66
CA PRO A 9 54.25 -23.17 -32.60
C PRO A 9 54.29 -22.56 -31.18
N ARG A 10 54.52 -23.48 -30.29
CA ARG A 10 54.95 -23.51 -28.92
C ARG A 10 56.10 -22.55 -28.56
N THR A 11 56.09 -22.01 -27.36
CA THR A 11 57.27 -22.02 -26.48
C THR A 11 56.87 -21.95 -24.99
N ILE A 12 57.58 -22.72 -24.25
CA ILE A 12 57.62 -23.09 -22.85
C ILE A 12 58.28 -21.94 -22.07
N GLY A 13 57.72 -21.63 -20.91
CA GLY A 13 58.43 -20.78 -19.92
C GLY A 13 57.87 -21.07 -18.53
N VAL A 14 58.49 -22.03 -17.85
CA VAL A 14 58.33 -22.33 -16.42
C VAL A 14 59.12 -21.30 -15.60
N ILE A 15 58.48 -20.63 -14.70
CA ILE A 15 59.17 -20.10 -13.48
C ILE A 15 58.18 -20.22 -12.32
N ALA A 16 58.56 -21.04 -11.38
CA ALA A 16 58.00 -21.16 -10.07
C ALA A 16 58.62 -20.12 -9.12
N LEU A 17 57.83 -19.53 -8.24
CA LEU A 17 58.30 -19.06 -6.90
C LEU A 17 57.03 -18.77 -6.06
N VAL A 18 56.72 -19.64 -5.16
CA VAL A 18 56.87 -19.67 -3.69
C VAL A 18 56.29 -18.42 -2.93
N ALA A 19 55.25 -18.74 -2.18
CA ALA A 19 54.90 -18.40 -0.81
C ALA A 19 54.62 -16.93 -0.42
N ALA A 20 53.43 -16.75 0.10
CA ALA A 20 53.26 -16.29 1.51
C ALA A 20 51.79 -16.54 1.93
N LEU A 21 51.61 -17.49 2.83
CA LEU A 21 50.42 -17.69 3.61
C LEU A 21 50.26 -16.50 4.55
N SER A 22 49.31 -15.63 4.28
CA SER A 22 48.78 -14.70 5.27
C SER A 22 47.35 -15.13 5.58
N PHE A 23 47.22 -15.88 6.66
CA PHE A 23 45.92 -16.15 7.29
C PHE A 23 45.40 -14.83 7.85
N GLY A 24 44.64 -14.11 7.06
CA GLY A 24 43.72 -13.07 7.52
C GLY A 24 42.44 -13.73 7.94
N LEU A 25 42.20 -13.84 9.27
CA LEU A 25 40.88 -14.09 9.81
C LEU A 25 39.98 -12.89 9.41
N VAL A 26 39.29 -13.02 8.29
CA VAL A 26 38.14 -12.17 8.04
C VAL A 26 36.98 -12.78 8.83
N GLY A 27 36.72 -12.13 9.97
CA GLY A 27 35.49 -12.40 10.70
C GLY A 27 34.29 -12.26 9.76
N ALA A 28 33.63 -13.36 9.51
CA ALA A 28 32.31 -13.37 8.89
C ALA A 28 31.39 -12.60 9.84
N GLN A 29 31.19 -11.32 9.56
CA GLN A 29 30.03 -10.60 10.07
C GLN A 29 28.84 -11.24 9.35
N ASN A 30 28.11 -12.06 10.08
CA ASN A 30 26.76 -12.44 9.72
C ASN A 30 25.95 -11.13 9.65
N ALA A 31 25.91 -10.52 8.48
CA ALA A 31 24.83 -9.63 8.14
C ALA A 31 23.60 -10.55 8.02
N SER A 32 22.90 -10.71 9.13
CA SER A 32 21.51 -11.15 9.10
C SER A 32 20.82 -10.20 8.12
N ALA A 33 20.39 -10.72 6.99
CA ALA A 33 19.43 -10.04 6.14
C ALA A 33 18.14 -9.96 6.96
N GLU A 34 18.00 -8.90 7.74
CA GLU A 34 16.74 -8.49 8.32
C GLU A 34 15.81 -8.28 7.12
N GLY A 35 14.74 -9.05 7.08
CA GLY A 35 13.66 -8.89 6.11
C GLY A 35 13.07 -7.46 6.19
N PRO A 36 12.17 -7.06 5.27
CA PRO A 36 11.60 -5.72 5.25
C PRO A 36 10.95 -5.46 6.61
N ASP A 37 11.60 -4.70 7.30
CA ASP A 37 11.85 -4.43 8.66
C ASP A 37 10.58 -4.02 9.42
N ASP A 38 10.24 -4.79 10.44
CA ASP A 38 9.24 -4.48 11.47
C ASP A 38 9.54 -3.09 12.10
N SER A 39 10.80 -2.64 12.13
CA SER A 39 11.19 -1.30 12.54
C SER A 39 10.65 -0.24 11.58
N SER A 40 10.54 -0.53 10.29
CA SER A 40 9.97 0.38 9.30
C SER A 40 8.45 0.54 9.48
N LEU A 41 7.73 -0.51 9.82
CA LEU A 41 6.29 -0.47 10.09
C LEU A 41 5.99 0.29 11.40
N ALA A 42 6.71 -0.02 12.47
CA ALA A 42 6.59 0.67 13.74
C ALA A 42 6.97 2.15 13.64
N ALA A 43 8.03 2.47 12.88
CA ALA A 43 8.42 3.86 12.62
C ALA A 43 7.36 4.62 11.82
N ARG A 44 6.75 3.99 10.81
CA ARG A 44 5.64 4.57 10.05
C ARG A 44 4.40 4.77 10.92
N PHE A 45 4.01 3.77 11.69
CA PHE A 45 2.91 3.88 12.65
C PHE A 45 3.13 5.06 13.60
N LYS A 46 4.32 5.14 14.23
CA LYS A 46 4.67 6.24 15.13
C LYS A 46 4.56 7.60 14.44
N HIS A 47 5.09 7.72 13.23
CA HIS A 47 5.00 8.97 12.46
C HIS A 47 3.53 9.35 12.19
N LEU A 48 2.75 8.43 11.60
CA LEU A 48 1.37 8.69 11.20
C LEU A 48 0.44 8.96 12.39
N SER A 49 0.67 8.30 13.53
CA SER A 49 -0.13 8.50 14.73
C SER A 49 0.16 9.83 15.44
N GLN A 50 1.36 10.39 15.28
CA GLN A 50 1.81 11.61 15.94
C GLN A 50 1.76 12.86 15.06
N HIS A 51 1.84 12.70 13.75
CA HIS A 51 1.98 13.81 12.79
C HIS A 51 0.88 13.80 11.73
N GLY A 52 -0.30 13.28 12.07
CA GLY A 52 -1.45 13.32 11.18
C GLY A 52 -1.85 14.75 10.80
N ASN A 53 -2.26 14.92 9.54
CA ASN A 53 -2.65 16.22 8.98
C ASN A 53 -4.08 16.24 8.44
N VAL A 54 -4.88 15.20 8.73
CA VAL A 54 -6.22 15.04 8.18
C VAL A 54 -7.31 15.47 9.18
N GLU A 55 -8.40 15.99 8.64
CA GLU A 55 -9.58 16.40 9.39
C GLU A 55 -10.86 15.86 8.74
N CYS A 56 -11.89 15.57 9.56
CA CYS A 56 -13.22 15.20 9.10
C CYS A 56 -14.12 16.40 8.84
N SER A 57 -13.60 17.47 8.22
CA SER A 57 -14.35 18.69 7.93
C SER A 57 -14.63 18.84 6.44
N GLY A 58 -15.77 19.46 6.10
CA GLY A 58 -16.08 19.79 4.70
C GLY A 58 -15.11 20.83 4.09
N GLN A 59 -14.45 21.64 4.93
CA GLN A 59 -13.41 22.55 4.46
C GLN A 59 -12.15 21.79 4.06
N PHE A 60 -11.72 20.82 4.87
CA PHE A 60 -10.59 19.96 4.55
C PHE A 60 -10.87 19.17 3.27
N GLU A 61 -12.06 18.59 3.14
CA GLU A 61 -12.45 17.87 1.92
C GLU A 61 -12.28 18.73 0.66
N LYS A 62 -12.76 19.99 0.71
CA LYS A 62 -12.63 20.91 -0.44
C LYS A 62 -11.17 21.28 -0.73
N SER A 63 -10.31 21.34 0.28
CA SER A 63 -8.90 21.69 0.11
C SER A 63 -8.10 20.62 -0.65
N ILE A 64 -8.52 19.34 -0.59
CA ILE A 64 -7.84 18.23 -1.25
C ILE A 64 -7.66 18.49 -2.75
N ALA A 65 -8.63 19.10 -3.41
CA ALA A 65 -8.59 19.39 -4.84
C ALA A 65 -7.47 20.37 -5.25
N THR A 66 -6.99 21.18 -4.31
CA THR A 66 -5.96 22.20 -4.54
C THR A 66 -4.63 21.90 -3.85
N MET A 67 -4.49 20.75 -3.23
CA MET A 67 -3.24 20.36 -2.60
C MET A 67 -2.13 20.12 -3.63
N PRO A 68 -0.85 20.35 -3.26
CA PRO A 68 0.30 20.01 -4.10
C PRO A 68 0.29 18.56 -4.55
N GLN A 69 0.93 18.29 -5.70
CA GLN A 69 0.97 16.93 -6.30
C GLN A 69 1.72 15.91 -5.44
N ASP A 70 2.61 16.36 -4.58
CA ASP A 70 3.38 15.56 -3.62
C ASP A 70 2.76 15.50 -2.23
N ALA A 71 1.63 16.18 -2.01
CA ALA A 71 0.95 16.19 -0.74
C ALA A 71 0.36 14.81 -0.39
N LYS A 72 0.36 14.51 0.90
CA LYS A 72 -0.17 13.29 1.48
C LYS A 72 -1.21 13.59 2.55
N LEU A 73 -2.24 12.77 2.58
CA LEU A 73 -3.28 12.78 3.59
C LEU A 73 -2.90 11.73 4.64
N GLN A 74 -2.37 12.18 5.78
CA GLN A 74 -1.71 11.31 6.74
C GLN A 74 -2.44 11.25 8.08
N GLY A 75 -2.41 10.07 8.72
CA GLY A 75 -2.98 9.81 10.03
C GLY A 75 -4.47 9.49 10.01
N SER A 76 -5.04 9.35 11.20
CA SER A 76 -6.46 9.08 11.45
C SER A 76 -7.21 10.36 11.77
N CYS A 77 -8.50 10.43 11.41
CA CYS A 77 -9.32 11.60 11.70
C CYS A 77 -10.44 11.37 12.74
N CYS A 78 -10.73 10.13 13.13
CA CYS A 78 -11.87 9.82 14.00
C CYS A 78 -11.44 9.35 15.39
N ALA A 79 -10.46 8.44 15.47
CA ALA A 79 -9.94 7.87 16.70
C ALA A 79 -8.42 7.69 16.60
N PRO A 80 -7.70 7.58 17.71
CA PRO A 80 -6.28 7.25 17.69
C PRO A 80 -6.01 5.98 16.89
N MET A 81 -4.88 5.93 16.19
CA MET A 81 -4.45 4.73 15.49
C MET A 81 -4.08 3.64 16.51
N ASP A 82 -4.41 2.40 16.20
CA ASP A 82 -3.98 1.21 16.92
C ASP A 82 -2.89 0.48 16.14
N GLU A 83 -1.77 0.14 16.79
CA GLU A 83 -0.59 -0.42 16.13
C GLU A 83 -0.85 -1.84 15.57
N VAL A 84 -1.58 -2.67 16.33
CA VAL A 84 -1.90 -4.03 15.91
C VAL A 84 -2.80 -4.01 14.69
N ARG A 85 -3.87 -3.20 14.75
CA ARG A 85 -4.77 -3.00 13.61
C ARG A 85 -4.04 -2.46 12.40
N TYR A 86 -3.19 -1.46 12.57
CA TYR A 86 -2.37 -0.92 11.49
C TYR A 86 -1.54 -2.00 10.78
N GLY A 87 -0.85 -2.84 11.55
CA GLY A 87 -0.09 -3.97 11.01
C GLY A 87 -0.96 -4.95 10.21
N GLN A 88 -2.13 -5.30 10.74
CA GLN A 88 -3.10 -6.17 10.05
C GLN A 88 -3.61 -5.54 8.75
N GLN A 89 -3.87 -4.24 8.73
CA GLN A 89 -4.32 -3.52 7.55
C GLN A 89 -3.25 -3.47 6.46
N ILE A 90 -2.01 -3.14 6.81
CA ILE A 90 -0.89 -3.13 5.86
C ILE A 90 -0.68 -4.52 5.25
N GLU A 91 -0.73 -5.57 6.06
CA GLU A 91 -0.61 -6.95 5.56
C GLU A 91 -1.79 -7.33 4.65
N GLY A 92 -3.01 -7.05 5.09
CA GLY A 92 -4.23 -7.36 4.34
C GLY A 92 -4.35 -6.60 3.01
N LEU A 93 -3.77 -5.40 2.92
CA LEU A 93 -3.77 -4.61 1.68
C LEU A 93 -2.77 -5.12 0.62
N LYS A 94 -1.79 -5.95 0.98
CA LYS A 94 -0.82 -6.50 0.01
C LYS A 94 -1.48 -7.28 -1.13
N LYS A 95 -2.60 -7.95 -0.87
CA LYS A 95 -3.35 -8.69 -1.90
C LYS A 95 -3.95 -7.80 -3.00
N TYR A 96 -3.97 -6.49 -2.80
CA TYR A 96 -4.46 -5.50 -3.76
C TYR A 96 -3.34 -4.69 -4.44
N ALA A 97 -2.07 -5.06 -4.23
CA ALA A 97 -0.91 -4.30 -4.71
C ALA A 97 -0.86 -4.10 -6.23
N ASP A 98 -1.50 -4.98 -6.99
CA ASP A 98 -1.58 -4.89 -8.45
C ASP A 98 -2.63 -3.87 -8.94
N ILE A 99 -3.43 -3.29 -8.04
CA ILE A 99 -4.45 -2.29 -8.36
C ILE A 99 -3.95 -0.92 -7.92
N ALA A 100 -3.48 -0.14 -8.87
CA ALA A 100 -2.83 1.15 -8.61
C ALA A 100 -3.72 2.17 -7.86
N GLU A 101 -5.03 2.03 -7.96
CA GLU A 101 -6.00 2.89 -7.30
C GLU A 101 -6.24 2.53 -5.83
N VAL A 102 -5.86 1.34 -5.38
CA VAL A 102 -5.98 0.96 -3.97
C VAL A 102 -4.81 1.54 -3.18
N PRO A 103 -5.04 2.44 -2.22
CA PRO A 103 -3.98 2.95 -1.38
C PRO A 103 -3.31 1.79 -0.60
N PRO A 104 -1.98 1.62 -0.66
CA PRO A 104 -1.29 0.56 0.07
C PRO A 104 -1.25 0.81 1.58
N ASP A 105 -1.58 2.02 2.01
CA ASP A 105 -1.67 2.43 3.41
C ASP A 105 -2.90 3.32 3.60
N PRO A 106 -3.88 2.92 4.43
CA PRO A 106 -5.10 3.68 4.62
C PRO A 106 -4.89 4.97 5.42
N TYR A 107 -3.71 5.13 6.03
CA TYR A 107 -3.34 6.33 6.80
C TYR A 107 -2.27 7.19 6.10
N ASP A 108 -1.88 6.86 4.85
CA ASP A 108 -0.91 7.63 4.07
C ASP A 108 -1.31 7.64 2.59
N ILE A 109 -2.29 8.46 2.24
CA ILE A 109 -2.89 8.50 0.90
C ILE A 109 -2.37 9.73 0.15
N ALA A 110 -1.85 9.56 -1.07
CA ALA A 110 -1.49 10.69 -1.91
C ALA A 110 -2.71 11.57 -2.22
N ALA A 111 -2.60 12.88 -2.01
CA ALA A 111 -3.72 13.81 -2.22
C ALA A 111 -4.27 13.78 -3.67
N PRO A 112 -3.44 13.67 -4.73
CA PRO A 112 -3.94 13.51 -6.09
C PRO A 112 -4.74 12.22 -6.29
N LEU A 113 -4.33 11.12 -5.66
CA LEU A 113 -5.09 9.87 -5.71
C LEU A 113 -6.43 10.02 -4.99
N ALA A 114 -6.44 10.60 -3.80
CA ALA A 114 -7.68 10.87 -3.06
C ALA A 114 -8.64 11.74 -3.88
N HIS A 115 -8.16 12.82 -4.50
CA HIS A 115 -8.97 13.68 -5.35
C HIS A 115 -9.53 12.92 -6.57
N LYS A 116 -8.71 12.11 -7.25
CA LYS A 116 -9.15 11.25 -8.35
C LYS A 116 -10.28 10.31 -7.91
N LEU A 117 -10.10 9.64 -6.80
CA LEU A 117 -11.08 8.68 -6.27
C LEU A 117 -12.40 9.35 -5.84
N MET A 118 -12.32 10.52 -5.20
CA MET A 118 -13.51 11.32 -4.88
C MET A 118 -14.33 11.67 -6.13
N GLY A 119 -13.68 11.86 -7.28
CA GLY A 119 -14.34 12.09 -8.55
C GLY A 119 -15.26 10.94 -8.98
N TYR A 120 -14.93 9.71 -8.65
CA TYR A 120 -15.77 8.53 -8.96
C TYR A 120 -16.94 8.35 -7.99
N TYR A 121 -16.99 9.06 -6.87
CA TYR A 121 -18.06 8.90 -5.88
C TYR A 121 -19.46 9.14 -6.46
N ASN A 122 -19.59 10.06 -7.41
CA ASN A 122 -20.84 10.36 -8.09
C ASN A 122 -21.05 9.57 -9.40
N MET A 123 -20.19 8.60 -9.71
CA MET A 123 -20.32 7.76 -10.88
C MET A 123 -21.63 6.96 -10.82
N ALA A 124 -22.39 6.97 -11.91
CA ALA A 124 -23.57 6.14 -12.03
C ALA A 124 -23.17 4.67 -12.23
N LEU A 125 -23.84 3.78 -11.51
CA LEU A 125 -23.71 2.34 -11.64
C LEU A 125 -24.94 1.77 -12.37
N ASN A 126 -24.78 0.70 -13.13
CA ASN A 126 -25.91 -0.06 -13.62
C ASN A 126 -26.58 -0.85 -12.49
N LYS A 127 -27.66 -1.55 -12.77
CA LYS A 127 -28.46 -2.24 -11.73
C LYS A 127 -27.66 -3.30 -10.96
N ASP A 128 -26.86 -4.10 -11.67
CA ASP A 128 -26.08 -5.18 -11.05
C ASP A 128 -24.88 -4.63 -10.27
N GLU A 129 -24.24 -3.63 -10.80
CA GLU A 129 -23.16 -2.89 -10.13
C GLU A 129 -23.67 -2.19 -8.86
N GLN A 130 -24.85 -1.58 -8.93
CA GLN A 130 -25.47 -0.94 -7.76
C GLN A 130 -25.80 -1.98 -6.70
N ALA A 131 -26.32 -3.15 -7.08
CA ALA A 131 -26.60 -4.24 -6.13
C ALA A 131 -25.32 -4.72 -5.42
N ALA A 132 -24.17 -4.80 -6.13
CA ALA A 132 -22.90 -5.13 -5.52
C ALA A 132 -22.41 -4.03 -4.55
N TYR A 133 -22.60 -2.77 -4.91
CA TYR A 133 -22.25 -1.64 -4.03
C TYR A 133 -23.14 -1.62 -2.78
N ASP A 134 -24.43 -1.80 -2.93
CA ASP A 134 -25.39 -1.83 -1.82
C ASP A 134 -25.11 -3.01 -0.88
N TYR A 135 -24.75 -4.17 -1.42
CA TYR A 135 -24.29 -5.30 -0.61
C TYR A 135 -23.12 -4.90 0.30
N ALA A 136 -22.09 -4.25 -0.24
CA ALA A 136 -20.95 -3.82 0.58
C ALA A 136 -21.34 -2.75 1.61
N MET A 137 -22.29 -1.86 1.26
CA MET A 137 -22.82 -0.88 2.22
C MET A 137 -23.52 -1.51 3.41
N GLU A 138 -24.17 -2.67 3.21
CA GLU A 138 -24.90 -3.36 4.28
C GLU A 138 -24.01 -4.29 5.11
N HIS A 139 -22.97 -4.87 4.50
CA HIS A 139 -22.20 -5.97 5.10
C HIS A 139 -20.81 -5.59 5.60
N SER A 140 -20.29 -4.40 5.25
CA SER A 140 -19.02 -3.94 5.80
C SER A 140 -19.16 -3.55 7.29
N GLU A 141 -18.06 -3.69 8.04
CA GLU A 141 -18.02 -3.41 9.49
C GLU A 141 -18.57 -2.02 9.85
N MET A 142 -18.30 -1.03 9.00
CA MET A 142 -18.74 0.36 9.21
C MET A 142 -20.07 0.70 8.53
N GLN A 143 -20.76 -0.28 7.95
CA GLN A 143 -21.95 -0.07 7.12
C GLN A 143 -21.69 0.99 6.03
N GLY A 144 -20.58 0.80 5.33
CA GLY A 144 -20.07 1.68 4.30
C GLY A 144 -18.54 1.81 4.32
N PRO A 145 -17.99 2.67 3.48
CA PRO A 145 -16.54 2.78 3.28
C PRO A 145 -15.78 3.44 4.45
N CYS A 146 -16.49 4.08 5.41
CA CYS A 146 -15.87 4.74 6.56
C CYS A 146 -16.92 5.00 7.66
N CYS A 147 -16.49 5.16 8.90
CA CYS A 147 -17.37 5.43 10.05
C CYS A 147 -18.10 6.77 10.00
N CYS A 148 -17.60 7.75 9.25
CA CYS A 148 -18.20 9.06 9.09
C CYS A 148 -18.22 9.47 7.61
N LYS A 149 -19.20 10.30 7.22
CA LYS A 149 -19.37 10.77 5.82
C LYS A 149 -18.44 11.95 5.51
N CYS A 150 -17.13 11.79 5.80
CA CYS A 150 -16.08 12.76 5.49
C CYS A 150 -15.44 12.48 4.11
N TRP A 151 -14.33 13.15 3.81
CA TRP A 151 -13.57 12.95 2.59
C TRP A 151 -13.18 11.47 2.33
N ARG A 152 -12.86 10.69 3.40
CA ARG A 152 -12.55 9.26 3.26
C ARG A 152 -13.73 8.45 2.75
N TRP A 153 -14.94 8.78 3.19
CA TRP A 153 -16.15 8.18 2.66
C TRP A 153 -16.23 8.32 1.14
N LYS A 154 -15.90 9.51 0.64
CA LYS A 154 -15.93 9.77 -0.81
C LYS A 154 -14.77 9.10 -1.54
N VAL A 155 -13.57 9.05 -0.94
CA VAL A 155 -12.41 8.34 -1.49
C VAL A 155 -12.70 6.85 -1.63
N TYR A 156 -13.05 6.17 -0.54
CA TYR A 156 -13.28 4.72 -0.56
C TYR A 156 -14.61 4.35 -1.23
N GLY A 157 -15.63 5.19 -1.14
CA GLY A 157 -16.86 5.03 -1.88
C GLY A 157 -16.65 5.15 -3.39
N GLY A 158 -15.85 6.12 -3.83
CA GLY A 158 -15.46 6.27 -5.23
C GLY A 158 -14.57 5.15 -5.72
N LEU A 159 -13.59 4.72 -4.90
CA LEU A 159 -12.78 3.53 -5.16
C LEU A 159 -13.68 2.29 -5.35
N GLY A 160 -14.65 2.09 -4.47
CA GLY A 160 -15.58 0.96 -4.56
C GLY A 160 -16.35 0.94 -5.88
N LYS A 161 -16.87 2.09 -6.30
CA LYS A 161 -17.55 2.20 -7.60
C LYS A 161 -16.63 1.92 -8.78
N LEU A 162 -15.39 2.43 -8.74
CA LEU A 162 -14.39 2.14 -9.75
C LEU A 162 -14.08 0.64 -9.84
N LEU A 163 -13.87 -0.02 -8.70
CA LEU A 163 -13.54 -1.44 -8.64
C LEU A 163 -14.68 -2.32 -9.17
N ILE A 164 -15.91 -2.00 -8.83
CA ILE A 164 -17.08 -2.71 -9.38
C ILE A 164 -17.16 -2.49 -10.89
N HIS A 165 -17.05 -1.24 -11.36
CA HIS A 165 -17.25 -0.91 -12.77
C HIS A 165 -16.13 -1.42 -13.67
N VAL A 166 -14.88 -1.27 -13.26
CA VAL A 166 -13.69 -1.59 -14.08
C VAL A 166 -13.14 -2.98 -13.79
N HIS A 167 -13.09 -3.38 -12.52
CA HIS A 167 -12.49 -4.65 -12.09
C HIS A 167 -13.53 -5.72 -11.79
N HIS A 168 -14.83 -5.43 -11.99
CA HIS A 168 -15.95 -6.35 -11.80
C HIS A 168 -16.01 -6.96 -10.39
N TYR A 169 -15.68 -6.16 -9.37
CA TYR A 169 -15.74 -6.60 -7.98
C TYR A 169 -17.17 -6.96 -7.59
N SER A 170 -17.31 -8.10 -6.92
CA SER A 170 -18.54 -8.45 -6.20
C SER A 170 -18.71 -7.60 -4.94
N GLY A 171 -19.91 -7.58 -4.40
CA GLY A 171 -20.18 -6.91 -3.13
C GLY A 171 -19.28 -7.41 -2.00
N GLN A 172 -19.04 -8.75 -1.91
CA GLN A 172 -18.17 -9.32 -0.90
C GLN A 172 -16.71 -8.87 -1.07
N GLN A 173 -16.19 -8.84 -2.28
CA GLN A 173 -14.81 -8.36 -2.52
C GLN A 173 -14.64 -6.89 -2.13
N LEU A 174 -15.68 -6.08 -2.35
CA LEU A 174 -15.68 -4.69 -1.93
C LEU A 174 -15.78 -4.55 -0.41
N THR A 175 -16.64 -5.35 0.24
CA THR A 175 -16.72 -5.44 1.71
C THR A 175 -15.35 -5.73 2.31
N ASP A 176 -14.68 -6.79 1.84
CA ASP A 176 -13.36 -7.21 2.32
C ASP A 176 -12.30 -6.10 2.17
N LEU A 177 -12.37 -5.31 1.08
CA LEU A 177 -11.48 -4.17 0.89
C LEU A 177 -11.80 -3.02 1.85
N TRP A 178 -13.06 -2.68 2.02
CA TRP A 178 -13.45 -1.59 2.92
C TRP A 178 -13.08 -1.90 4.36
N ASP A 179 -13.29 -3.14 4.82
CA ASP A 179 -12.97 -3.57 6.18
C ASP A 179 -11.47 -3.51 6.48
N VAL A 180 -10.62 -3.83 5.52
CA VAL A 180 -9.16 -3.73 5.68
C VAL A 180 -8.65 -2.31 5.40
N GLY A 181 -9.29 -1.54 4.51
CA GLY A 181 -8.83 -0.23 4.05
C GLY A 181 -9.28 0.96 4.90
N GLN A 182 -10.08 0.74 5.93
CA GLN A 182 -10.62 1.85 6.73
C GLN A 182 -9.53 2.56 7.54
N GLY A 183 -9.39 3.87 7.35
CA GLY A 183 -8.38 4.71 8.01
C GLY A 183 -8.95 5.57 9.15
N CYS A 184 -9.97 5.09 9.86
CA CYS A 184 -10.66 5.87 10.90
C CYS A 184 -10.00 5.77 12.28
N GLY A 185 -9.04 4.87 12.48
CA GLY A 185 -8.46 4.55 13.78
C GLY A 185 -9.38 3.66 14.62
N GLY A 186 -9.05 3.56 15.91
CA GLY A 186 -9.75 2.70 16.85
C GLY A 186 -9.15 1.31 16.97
N PRO A 187 -9.41 0.59 18.08
CA PRO A 187 -8.87 -0.72 18.35
C PRO A 187 -9.40 -1.79 17.37
N SER A 188 -8.63 -2.88 17.21
CA SER A 188 -8.89 -3.95 16.26
C SER A 188 -10.17 -4.75 16.51
N ASP A 189 -10.69 -4.70 17.73
CA ASP A 189 -11.82 -5.50 18.21
C ASP A 189 -13.11 -4.67 18.41
N THR A 190 -13.07 -3.40 18.10
CA THR A 190 -14.24 -2.53 18.26
C THR A 190 -15.04 -2.46 16.96
N LYS A 191 -16.16 -3.20 16.91
CA LYS A 191 -17.25 -2.82 16.01
C LYS A 191 -17.76 -1.48 16.49
N MET A 192 -17.40 -0.41 15.77
CA MET A 192 -18.00 0.91 16.05
C MET A 192 -19.43 0.88 15.54
N HIS A 193 -20.37 0.87 16.49
CA HIS A 193 -21.82 0.99 16.23
C HIS A 193 -22.21 2.45 16.02
#